data_7a09354fed6a73ee4d22c47494ef4fd0
#
_entry.id   7a09354fed6a73ee4d22c47494ef4fd0
#
_cell.length_a   1.000
_cell.length_b   1.000
_cell.length_c   1.000
_cell.angle_alpha   90.00
_cell.angle_beta   90.00
_cell.angle_gamma   90.00
#
_symmetry.space_group_name_H-M   'P 1'
#
loop_
_entity.id
_entity.type
_entity.pdbx_description
1 polymer ?
#
loop_
_entity_poly.entity_id
_entity_poly.type
_entity_poly.pdbx_seq_one_letter_code
_entity_poly.pdbx_strand_id
1 'polypeptide(L)'
;MTASSKMLSYLGFARKSGNLMRGYNTCLSLVESGKVRLLIVAEDGAEGTKKRFRQKCAVSGTAFRIYGNSDELSRMTGGGGTVSAVTDENFANVIIREIDRTGSEGEMCNDEKGI
;
A
#
# COMPACT_ATOMS: atom_id res chain seq x y z
N MET A 1 -1.94 -5.43 -15.31
CA MET A 1 -1.41 -6.50 -14.46
C MET A 1 -2.37 -6.83 -13.33
N THR A 2 -2.53 -8.09 -13.07
CA THR A 2 -3.49 -8.55 -12.07
C THR A 2 -2.79 -8.84 -10.76
N ALA A 3 -3.42 -8.49 -9.66
CA ALA A 3 -2.89 -8.78 -8.33
C ALA A 3 -2.83 -10.30 -8.14
N SER A 4 -1.84 -10.77 -7.38
CA SER A 4 -1.70 -12.18 -7.12
C SER A 4 -2.81 -12.67 -6.17
N SER A 5 -3.05 -13.97 -6.17
CA SER A 5 -4.01 -14.56 -5.24
C SER A 5 -3.63 -14.31 -3.79
N LYS A 6 -2.34 -14.33 -3.51
CA LYS A 6 -1.87 -14.07 -2.16
C LYS A 6 -2.17 -12.65 -1.72
N MET A 7 -2.02 -11.68 -2.63
CA MET A 7 -2.37 -10.30 -2.31
C MET A 7 -3.84 -10.14 -2.00
N LEU A 8 -4.69 -10.79 -2.79
CA LEU A 8 -6.12 -10.76 -2.53
C LEU A 8 -6.42 -11.29 -1.14
N SER A 9 -5.80 -12.40 -0.78
CA SER A 9 -6.02 -13.01 0.53
C SER A 9 -5.52 -12.12 1.66
N TYR A 10 -4.30 -11.61 1.53
CA TYR A 10 -3.70 -10.79 2.59
C TYR A 10 -4.50 -9.53 2.83
N LEU A 11 -4.86 -8.82 1.77
CA LEU A 11 -5.61 -7.58 1.92
C LEU A 11 -7.01 -7.84 2.42
N GLY A 12 -7.64 -8.94 1.97
CA GLY A 12 -8.94 -9.32 2.46
C GLY A 12 -8.94 -9.65 3.95
N PHE A 13 -7.95 -10.38 4.41
CA PHE A 13 -7.82 -10.70 5.83
C PHE A 13 -7.53 -9.45 6.66
N ALA A 14 -6.66 -8.58 6.16
CA ALA A 14 -6.36 -7.34 6.87
C ALA A 14 -7.62 -6.49 7.02
N ARG A 15 -8.44 -6.43 5.96
CA ARG A 15 -9.70 -5.69 6.02
C ARG A 15 -10.65 -6.29 7.03
N LYS A 16 -10.82 -7.61 6.99
CA LYS A 16 -11.75 -8.28 7.88
C LYS A 16 -11.36 -8.14 9.35
N SER A 17 -10.07 -8.10 9.62
CA SER A 17 -9.60 -7.99 11.01
C SER A 17 -9.49 -6.54 11.47
N GLY A 18 -9.87 -5.58 10.64
CA GLY A 18 -9.83 -4.18 11.04
C GLY A 18 -8.46 -3.54 10.93
N ASN A 19 -7.53 -4.18 10.22
CA ASN A 19 -6.17 -3.69 10.09
C ASN A 19 -5.89 -3.02 8.75
N LEU A 20 -6.93 -2.77 7.97
CA LEU A 20 -6.80 -2.07 6.70
C LEU A 20 -7.77 -0.91 6.65
N MET A 21 -7.24 0.27 6.43
CA MET A 21 -8.04 1.48 6.25
C MET A 21 -7.86 1.97 4.83
N ARG A 22 -8.81 2.74 4.33
CA ARG A 22 -8.74 3.25 2.98
C ARG A 22 -9.30 4.67 2.90
N GLY A 23 -8.97 5.35 1.82
CA GLY A 23 -9.39 6.71 1.62
C GLY A 23 -8.28 7.70 1.90
N TYR A 24 -8.26 8.78 1.14
CA TYR A 24 -7.17 9.75 1.19
C TYR A 24 -7.01 10.36 2.59
N ASN A 25 -8.07 10.95 3.10
CA ASN A 25 -7.97 11.69 4.37
C ASN A 25 -7.70 10.76 5.54
N THR A 26 -8.35 9.61 5.56
CA THR A 26 -8.15 8.65 6.62
C THR A 26 -6.72 8.16 6.66
N CYS A 27 -6.20 7.77 5.50
CA CYS A 27 -4.83 7.24 5.42
C CYS A 27 -3.81 8.32 5.75
N LEU A 28 -4.03 9.55 5.28
CA LEU A 28 -3.10 10.63 5.56
C LEU A 28 -3.01 10.91 7.07
N SER A 29 -4.15 10.96 7.72
CA SER A 29 -4.20 11.19 9.16
C SER A 29 -3.47 10.08 9.92
N LEU A 30 -3.68 8.83 9.51
CA LEU A 30 -3.05 7.70 10.18
C LEU A 30 -1.53 7.68 9.96
N VAL A 31 -1.07 8.03 8.76
CA VAL A 31 0.37 8.11 8.50
C VAL A 31 0.99 9.20 9.38
N GLU A 32 0.33 10.35 9.45
CA GLU A 32 0.86 11.45 10.25
C GLU A 32 0.92 11.12 11.73
N SER A 33 0.03 10.27 12.21
CA SER A 33 0.04 9.88 13.62
C SER A 33 0.90 8.65 13.90
N GLY A 34 1.59 8.13 12.88
CA GLY A 34 2.53 7.02 13.06
C GLY A 34 1.88 5.67 13.25
N LYS A 35 0.64 5.51 12.83
CA LYS A 35 -0.10 4.27 13.06
C LYS A 35 -0.10 3.32 11.87
N VAL A 36 0.50 3.72 10.75
CA VAL A 36 0.50 2.91 9.54
C VAL A 36 1.81 2.17 9.41
N ARG A 37 1.74 0.89 9.08
CA ARG A 37 2.92 0.08 8.83
C ARG A 37 3.24 -0.06 7.36
N LEU A 38 2.21 0.06 6.50
CA LEU A 38 2.40 0.03 5.05
C LEU A 38 1.32 0.88 4.40
N LEU A 39 1.74 1.75 3.49
CA LEU A 39 0.81 2.58 2.71
C LEU A 39 0.90 2.15 1.26
N ILE A 40 -0.24 1.86 0.65
CA ILE A 40 -0.31 1.42 -0.75
C ILE A 40 -1.10 2.44 -1.55
N VAL A 41 -0.55 2.87 -2.69
CA VAL A 41 -1.24 3.74 -3.62
C VAL A 41 -1.34 3.01 -4.96
N ALA A 42 -2.50 3.09 -5.60
CA ALA A 42 -2.71 2.46 -6.90
C ALA A 42 -1.84 3.12 -7.96
N GLU A 43 -1.44 2.31 -8.94
CA GLU A 43 -0.58 2.80 -10.03
C GLU A 43 -1.24 3.90 -10.84
N ASP A 44 -2.55 3.82 -11.01
CA ASP A 44 -3.30 4.83 -11.77
C ASP A 44 -3.78 5.99 -10.90
N GLY A 45 -3.32 6.07 -9.67
CA GLY A 45 -3.63 7.20 -8.82
C GLY A 45 -2.96 8.48 -9.31
N ALA A 46 -3.46 9.63 -8.85
CA ALA A 46 -2.90 10.90 -9.26
C ALA A 46 -1.45 11.04 -8.80
N GLU A 47 -0.65 11.69 -9.62
CA GLU A 47 0.76 11.88 -9.27
C GLU A 47 0.92 12.69 -7.99
N GLY A 48 0.06 13.68 -7.79
CA GLY A 48 0.09 14.46 -6.56
C GLY A 48 -0.16 13.61 -5.33
N THR A 49 -1.08 12.67 -5.42
CA THR A 49 -1.36 11.76 -4.32
C THR A 49 -0.14 10.88 -4.02
N LYS A 50 0.45 10.31 -5.05
CA LYS A 50 1.63 9.48 -4.89
C LYS A 50 2.76 10.27 -4.22
N LYS A 51 3.02 11.47 -4.71
CA LYS A 51 4.10 12.29 -4.20
C LYS A 51 3.86 12.67 -2.74
N ARG A 52 2.63 13.07 -2.43
CA ARG A 52 2.31 13.48 -1.06
C ARG A 52 2.48 12.34 -0.08
N PHE A 53 1.94 11.17 -0.40
CA PHE A 53 2.07 10.04 0.51
C PHE A 53 3.50 9.52 0.60
N ARG A 54 4.24 9.58 -0.51
CA ARG A 54 5.66 9.21 -0.45
C ARG A 54 6.41 10.09 0.53
N GLN A 55 6.17 11.39 0.49
CA GLN A 55 6.82 12.33 1.39
C GLN A 55 6.40 12.10 2.84
N LYS A 56 5.11 11.91 3.07
CA LYS A 56 4.60 11.71 4.43
C LYS A 56 5.13 10.41 5.01
N CYS A 57 5.18 9.36 4.21
CA CYS A 57 5.71 8.08 4.68
C CYS A 57 7.20 8.17 4.97
N ALA A 58 7.94 8.92 4.18
CA ALA A 58 9.36 9.10 4.43
C ALA A 58 9.60 9.78 5.77
N VAL A 59 8.80 10.80 6.08
CA VAL A 59 8.93 11.50 7.36
C VAL A 59 8.58 10.61 8.54
N SER A 60 7.53 9.82 8.41
CA SER A 60 7.05 9.00 9.53
C SER A 60 7.72 7.62 9.61
N GLY A 61 8.58 7.28 8.66
CA GLY A 61 9.23 5.98 8.63
C GLY A 61 8.30 4.84 8.24
N THR A 62 7.25 5.14 7.48
CA THR A 62 6.27 4.17 7.05
C THR A 62 6.66 3.59 5.69
N ALA A 63 6.52 2.28 5.52
CA ALA A 63 6.76 1.66 4.21
C ALA A 63 5.73 2.17 3.21
N PHE A 64 6.18 2.43 1.99
CA PHE A 64 5.33 2.98 0.93
C PHE A 64 5.51 2.13 -0.33
N ARG A 65 4.38 1.74 -0.94
CA ARG A 65 4.43 0.94 -2.17
C ARG A 65 3.36 1.42 -3.13
N ILE A 66 3.66 1.33 -4.42
CA ILE A 66 2.67 1.56 -5.48
C ILE A 66 2.36 0.19 -6.07
N TYR A 67 1.09 -0.21 -6.04
CA TYR A 67 0.73 -1.56 -6.44
C TYR A 67 -0.70 -1.62 -6.94
N GLY A 68 -0.90 -2.35 -8.03
CA GLY A 68 -2.23 -2.59 -8.57
C GLY A 68 -2.86 -1.33 -9.14
N ASN A 69 -4.08 -1.47 -9.61
CA ASN A 69 -4.82 -0.30 -10.08
C ASN A 69 -6.01 -0.06 -9.15
N SER A 70 -6.71 1.05 -9.37
CA SER A 70 -7.83 1.44 -8.51
C SER A 70 -8.90 0.36 -8.43
N ASP A 71 -9.22 -0.27 -9.57
CA ASP A 71 -10.24 -1.31 -9.58
C ASP A 71 -9.83 -2.51 -8.74
N GLU A 72 -8.58 -2.95 -8.90
CA GLU A 72 -8.09 -4.09 -8.14
C GLU A 72 -8.06 -3.79 -6.66
N LEU A 73 -7.54 -2.63 -6.29
CA LEU A 73 -7.47 -2.27 -4.88
C LEU A 73 -8.86 -2.11 -4.28
N SER A 74 -9.79 -1.52 -5.02
CA SER A 74 -11.16 -1.38 -4.53
C SER A 74 -11.79 -2.73 -4.25
N ARG A 75 -11.58 -3.69 -5.14
CA ARG A 75 -12.12 -5.04 -4.93
C ARG A 75 -11.48 -5.71 -3.72
N MET A 76 -10.17 -5.58 -3.58
CA MET A 76 -9.46 -6.22 -2.47
C MET A 76 -9.77 -5.59 -1.13
N THR A 77 -9.97 -4.29 -1.11
CA THR A 77 -10.15 -3.56 0.14
C THR A 77 -11.59 -3.21 0.45
N GLY A 78 -12.51 -3.59 -0.42
CA GLY A 78 -13.92 -3.32 -0.18
C GLY A 78 -14.38 -1.97 -0.67
N GLY A 79 -13.68 -1.37 -1.61
CA GLY A 79 -14.01 -0.07 -2.17
C GLY A 79 -13.15 1.03 -1.55
N GLY A 80 -13.38 2.24 -1.94
CA GLY A 80 -12.76 3.36 -1.27
C GLY A 80 -11.58 4.02 -1.92
N GLY A 81 -11.33 3.82 -3.18
CA GLY A 81 -10.39 4.66 -3.90
C GLY A 81 -8.99 4.09 -4.04
N THR A 82 -8.01 4.97 -4.19
CA THR A 82 -6.69 4.60 -4.64
C THR A 82 -5.66 4.45 -3.52
N VAL A 83 -6.02 4.75 -2.27
CA VAL A 83 -5.06 4.73 -1.16
C VAL A 83 -5.55 3.78 -0.09
N SER A 84 -4.66 2.92 0.37
CA SER A 84 -4.96 1.96 1.44
C SER A 84 -3.82 1.94 2.44
N ALA A 85 -4.15 1.79 3.71
CA ALA A 85 -3.16 1.77 4.79
C ALA A 85 -3.33 0.50 5.62
N VAL A 86 -2.23 -0.21 5.82
CA VAL A 86 -2.21 -1.41 6.67
C VAL A 86 -1.59 -1.01 8.01
N THR A 87 -2.32 -1.26 9.08
CA THR A 87 -1.91 -0.83 10.41
C THR A 87 -1.26 -1.94 11.23
N ASP A 88 -1.34 -3.17 10.77
CA ASP A 88 -0.74 -4.29 11.48
C ASP A 88 0.60 -4.67 10.86
N GLU A 89 1.61 -4.80 11.70
CA GLU A 89 2.96 -5.08 11.22
C GLU A 89 3.06 -6.44 10.54
N ASN A 90 2.39 -7.45 11.06
CA ASN A 90 2.47 -8.78 10.47
C ASN A 90 1.88 -8.81 9.07
N PHE A 91 0.71 -8.23 8.90
CA PHE A 91 0.11 -8.12 7.56
C PHE A 91 0.99 -7.27 6.65
N ALA A 92 1.51 -6.17 7.17
CA ALA A 92 2.34 -5.29 6.37
C ALA A 92 3.58 -6.03 5.84
N ASN A 93 4.22 -6.81 6.69
CA ASN A 93 5.43 -7.53 6.30
C ASN A 93 5.17 -8.53 5.20
N VAL A 94 4.10 -9.32 5.29
CA VAL A 94 3.82 -10.31 4.26
C VAL A 94 3.38 -9.64 2.96
N ILE A 95 2.64 -8.53 3.06
CA ILE A 95 2.19 -7.81 1.88
C ILE A 95 3.39 -7.16 1.17
N ILE A 96 4.28 -6.53 1.92
CA ILE A 96 5.49 -5.93 1.34
C ILE A 96 6.31 -7.00 0.62
N ARG A 97 6.48 -8.15 1.25
CA ARG A 97 7.25 -9.22 0.64
C ARG A 97 6.61 -9.69 -0.67
N GLU A 98 5.29 -9.79 -0.68
CA GLU A 98 4.61 -10.23 -1.88
C GLU A 98 4.70 -9.18 -2.99
N ILE A 99 4.55 -7.91 -2.66
CA ILE A 99 4.68 -6.84 -3.64
C ILE A 99 6.08 -6.84 -4.23
N ASP A 100 7.08 -6.90 -3.39
CA ASP A 100 8.47 -6.83 -3.85
C ASP A 100 8.83 -8.04 -4.70
N ARG A 101 8.25 -9.20 -4.39
CA ARG A 101 8.52 -10.40 -5.15
C ARG A 101 7.85 -10.37 -6.53
N THR A 102 6.63 -9.85 -6.63
CA THR A 102 5.85 -9.98 -7.84
C THR A 102 5.80 -8.72 -8.69
N GLY A 103 5.95 -7.56 -8.07
CA GLY A 103 5.75 -6.32 -8.78
C GLY A 103 7.00 -5.50 -8.98
N SER A 104 8.13 -6.02 -8.60
CA SER A 104 9.31 -5.20 -8.51
C SER A 104 10.14 -5.15 -9.78
N GLU A 105 9.82 -5.89 -10.78
CA GLU A 105 10.64 -5.80 -11.92
C GLU A 105 10.49 -4.44 -12.48
N GLY A 106 10.50 -3.70 -12.32
CA GLY A 106 10.47 -2.46 -12.67
C GLY A 106 11.07 -1.60 -11.71
N GLU A 107 11.16 -1.42 -11.20
CA GLU A 107 11.45 -0.53 -10.36
C GLU A 107 12.41 -0.56 -9.55
N MET A 108 12.60 -0.92 -9.74
CA MET A 108 13.25 -0.95 -9.13
C MET A 108 13.92 -0.85 -8.66
N CYS A 109 14.07 -1.01 -8.83
CA CYS A 109 14.69 -1.06 -8.40
C CYS A 109 15.27 -0.65 -7.91
N ASN A 110 15.24 -0.50 -8.22
CA ASN A 110 15.83 -0.31 -7.88
C ASN A 110 16.34 0.05 -7.17
N ASP A 111 16.22 0.12 -7.17
CA ASP A 111 16.75 0.21 -6.52
C ASP A 111 17.30 0.37 -5.74
N GLU A 112 17.15 0.50 -5.59
CA GLU A 112 17.65 0.33 -4.91
C GLU A 112 18.25 0.14 -4.41
N LYS A 113 18.35 -0.05 -4.46
CA LYS A 113 18.98 -0.55 -4.02
C LYS A 113 19.76 -0.72 -3.93
N GLY A 114 19.89 -0.59 -4.30
CA GLY A 114 20.56 -0.95 -4.26
C GLY A 114 21.10 -1.12 -4.12
N ILE A 115 21.27 -1.18 -4.20
CA ILE A 115 21.83 -1.55 -4.02
C ILE A 115 22.25 -1.76 -4.03
#